data_d90fe8145dce8502f4f6c3c41551ded5
#
_entry.id   d90fe8145dce8502f4f6c3c41551ded5
#
_cell.length_a   1.000
_cell.length_b   1.000
_cell.length_c   1.000
_cell.angle_alpha   90.00
_cell.angle_beta   90.00
_cell.angle_gamma   90.00
#
_symmetry.space_group_name_H-M   'P 1'
#
loop_
_entity.id
_entity.type
_entity.pdbx_description
1 polymer ?
#
loop_
_entity_poly.entity_id
_entity_poly.type
_entity_poly.pdbx_seq_one_letter_code
_entity_poly.pdbx_strand_id
1 'polypeptide(L)'
;MRRIDYDTEQFQDYARGRALTEQQLQAWISAFGAVLPERRPLEGLDVGSGTGRFTPALARAFGPVTGVEPSVRMREIAQAQSQHPGVRYLAGSAEDMPVPSGSADYALMFLSWHHVQDKPPAARELARVLRPAGRLLLRANFSDHHPRPWWLDHFPRGFDADAALFQPLHEVIATFTSAGWRVASFGTVTEPSSGTRGDMLERLRLRTLSFFAQLSPDELEAGFRRLEQAVAADPGAPAPVLSEPLLTLERR
;
A
#
# COMPACT_ATOMS: atom_id res chain seq x y z
N MET A 1 -17.28 -7.12 5.64
CA MET A 1 -15.99 -6.51 6.01
C MET A 1 -16.26 -5.17 6.68
N ARG A 2 -15.75 -4.96 7.91
CA ARG A 2 -15.86 -3.66 8.58
C ARG A 2 -14.94 -2.66 7.86
N ARG A 3 -15.50 -1.55 7.41
CA ARG A 3 -14.74 -0.49 6.76
C ARG A 3 -13.99 0.31 7.81
N ILE A 4 -12.74 0.66 7.52
CA ILE A 4 -11.95 1.56 8.37
C ILE A 4 -12.27 2.98 7.97
N ASP A 5 -12.62 3.80 8.96
CA ASP A 5 -12.78 5.24 8.79
C ASP A 5 -11.47 5.94 9.17
N TYR A 6 -10.69 6.30 8.17
CA TYR A 6 -9.42 6.99 8.35
C TYR A 6 -9.56 8.45 8.81
N ASP A 7 -10.76 9.02 8.79
CA ASP A 7 -11.00 10.37 9.28
C ASP A 7 -11.29 10.43 10.80
N THR A 8 -11.70 9.32 11.42
CA THR A 8 -12.10 9.28 12.83
C THR A 8 -11.26 8.36 13.72
N GLU A 9 -10.84 7.18 13.26
CA GLU A 9 -10.34 6.12 14.15
C GLU A 9 -8.82 5.87 14.10
N GLN A 10 -8.13 6.08 12.98
CA GLN A 10 -6.75 5.60 12.81
C GLN A 10 -5.71 6.63 12.34
N PHE A 11 -6.09 7.86 12.05
CA PHE A 11 -5.19 8.82 11.41
C PHE A 11 -3.98 9.22 12.28
N GLN A 12 -4.12 9.29 13.59
CA GLN A 12 -3.07 9.82 14.50
C GLN A 12 -1.83 8.94 14.55
N ASP A 13 -2.01 7.62 14.66
CA ASP A 13 -0.91 6.65 14.76
C ASP A 13 -0.54 6.00 13.43
N TYR A 14 -1.33 6.27 12.37
CA TYR A 14 -1.13 5.62 11.07
C TYR A 14 0.26 5.87 10.50
N ALA A 15 0.73 7.11 10.51
CA ALA A 15 2.04 7.46 10.00
C ALA A 15 3.17 6.72 10.74
N ARG A 16 3.09 6.61 12.08
CA ARG A 16 4.05 5.88 12.92
C ARG A 16 3.97 4.37 12.71
N GLY A 17 2.78 3.81 12.75
CA GLY A 17 2.57 2.35 12.63
C GLY A 17 2.88 1.80 11.23
N ARG A 18 2.84 2.66 10.21
CA ARG A 18 3.08 2.30 8.80
C ARG A 18 4.38 2.89 8.25
N ALA A 19 5.23 3.51 9.08
CA ALA A 19 6.51 4.04 8.65
C ALA A 19 7.39 2.94 8.03
N LEU A 20 8.04 3.29 6.93
CA LEU A 20 9.09 2.49 6.31
C LEU A 20 10.46 3.03 6.75
N THR A 21 11.42 2.15 6.91
CA THR A 21 12.82 2.56 7.00
C THR A 21 13.29 3.11 5.65
N GLU A 22 14.35 3.91 5.66
CA GLU A 22 14.94 4.41 4.41
C GLU A 22 15.37 3.25 3.49
N GLN A 23 15.89 2.17 4.05
CA GLN A 23 16.27 0.98 3.28
C GLN A 23 15.07 0.29 2.61
N GLN A 24 13.94 0.18 3.32
CA GLN A 24 12.70 -0.38 2.75
C GLN A 24 12.16 0.54 1.66
N LEU A 25 12.13 1.85 1.90
CA LEU A 25 11.70 2.82 0.90
C LEU A 25 12.57 2.74 -0.36
N GLN A 26 13.89 2.67 -0.20
CA GLN A 26 14.82 2.55 -1.32
C GLN A 26 14.66 1.23 -2.09
N ALA A 27 14.39 0.12 -1.40
CA ALA A 27 14.11 -1.16 -2.05
C ALA A 27 12.87 -1.06 -2.98
N TRP A 28 11.80 -0.41 -2.51
CA TRP A 28 10.62 -0.17 -3.32
C TRP A 28 10.88 0.77 -4.48
N ILE A 29 11.55 1.90 -4.26
CA ILE A 29 11.89 2.86 -5.32
C ILE A 29 12.74 2.18 -6.40
N SER A 30 13.69 1.33 -6.01
CA SER A 30 14.51 0.55 -6.96
C SER A 30 13.66 -0.45 -7.77
N ALA A 31 12.75 -1.16 -7.09
CA ALA A 31 11.83 -2.09 -7.76
C ALA A 31 10.89 -1.39 -8.74
N PHE A 32 10.37 -0.21 -8.39
CA PHE A 32 9.54 0.61 -9.29
C PHE A 32 10.37 1.10 -10.49
N GLY A 33 11.61 1.57 -10.24
CA GLY A 33 12.52 2.00 -11.30
C GLY A 33 12.83 0.92 -12.32
N ALA A 34 12.94 -0.33 -11.89
CA ALA A 34 13.21 -1.47 -12.77
C ALA A 34 12.09 -1.77 -13.78
N VAL A 35 10.86 -1.36 -13.48
CA VAL A 35 9.69 -1.61 -14.34
C VAL A 35 9.14 -0.35 -15.01
N LEU A 36 9.63 0.83 -14.67
CA LEU A 36 9.24 2.11 -15.29
C LEU A 36 10.17 2.44 -16.48
N PRO A 37 9.71 3.27 -17.46
CA PRO A 37 10.58 3.78 -18.52
C PRO A 37 11.82 4.50 -17.97
N GLU A 38 12.96 4.42 -18.65
CA GLU A 38 14.20 5.07 -18.22
C GLU A 38 14.19 6.59 -18.37
N ARG A 39 13.38 7.12 -19.32
CA ARG A 39 13.27 8.59 -19.53
C ARG A 39 12.86 9.32 -18.27
N ARG A 40 13.38 10.51 -18.07
CA ARG A 40 12.99 11.40 -16.95
C ARG A 40 12.80 12.83 -17.49
N PRO A 41 11.95 13.67 -16.88
CA PRO A 41 11.06 13.31 -15.77
C PRO A 41 9.85 12.47 -16.23
N LEU A 42 9.22 11.72 -15.31
CA LEU A 42 7.93 11.06 -15.48
C LEU A 42 6.88 11.81 -14.65
N GLU A 43 5.67 11.93 -15.19
CA GLU A 43 4.50 12.39 -14.44
C GLU A 43 3.86 11.21 -13.71
N GLY A 44 3.84 11.25 -12.37
CA GLY A 44 3.36 10.17 -11.53
C GLY A 44 2.05 10.48 -10.82
N LEU A 45 1.29 9.42 -10.50
CA LEU A 45 0.16 9.45 -9.59
C LEU A 45 0.45 8.50 -8.42
N ASP A 46 0.12 8.94 -7.20
CA ASP A 46 0.10 8.10 -6.00
C ASP A 46 -1.36 8.02 -5.54
N VAL A 47 -2.04 6.90 -5.89
CA VAL A 47 -3.49 6.75 -5.75
C VAL A 47 -3.84 6.02 -4.44
N GLY A 48 -4.58 6.70 -3.57
CA GLY A 48 -4.69 6.34 -2.16
C GLY A 48 -3.39 6.67 -1.43
N SER A 49 -2.86 7.89 -1.65
CA SER A 49 -1.54 8.31 -1.14
C SER A 49 -1.45 8.36 0.39
N GLY A 50 -2.60 8.35 1.09
CA GLY A 50 -2.66 8.40 2.54
C GLY A 50 -1.93 9.64 3.09
N THR A 51 -1.01 9.41 4.01
CA THR A 51 -0.15 10.45 4.59
C THR A 51 1.04 10.87 3.72
N GLY A 52 1.08 10.43 2.45
CA GLY A 52 2.14 10.79 1.52
C GLY A 52 3.45 10.03 1.70
N ARG A 53 3.39 8.82 2.24
CA ARG A 53 4.57 8.02 2.59
C ARG A 53 5.54 7.78 1.41
N PHE A 54 5.02 7.55 0.22
CA PHE A 54 5.79 7.33 -1.00
C PHE A 54 5.94 8.58 -1.87
N THR A 55 4.97 9.48 -1.83
CA THR A 55 4.82 10.58 -2.78
C THR A 55 6.10 11.42 -2.95
N PRO A 56 6.80 11.88 -1.88
CA PRO A 56 8.05 12.63 -2.03
C PRO A 56 9.20 11.80 -2.59
N ALA A 57 9.29 10.52 -2.24
CA ALA A 57 10.35 9.65 -2.74
C ALA A 57 10.18 9.34 -4.24
N LEU A 58 8.95 9.12 -4.68
CA LEU A 58 8.61 8.99 -6.09
C LEU A 58 8.98 10.27 -6.86
N ALA A 59 8.66 11.44 -6.29
CA ALA A 59 8.99 12.72 -6.93
C ALA A 59 10.50 12.94 -7.07
N ARG A 60 11.28 12.59 -6.06
CA ARG A 60 12.76 12.65 -6.14
C ARG A 60 13.33 11.69 -7.17
N ALA A 61 12.77 10.49 -7.28
CA ALA A 61 13.33 9.46 -8.12
C ALA A 61 12.91 9.56 -9.59
N PHE A 62 11.65 9.95 -9.85
CA PHE A 62 11.06 9.78 -11.16
C PHE A 62 10.57 11.09 -11.81
N GLY A 63 10.25 12.11 -11.05
CA GLY A 63 9.69 13.37 -11.52
C GLY A 63 8.40 13.74 -10.79
N PRO A 64 7.65 14.79 -11.21
CA PRO A 64 6.50 15.30 -10.49
C PRO A 64 5.44 14.23 -10.18
N VAL A 65 4.85 14.30 -8.98
CA VAL A 65 3.83 13.35 -8.53
C VAL A 65 2.62 14.07 -7.96
N THR A 66 1.44 13.61 -8.36
CA THR A 66 0.18 14.01 -7.74
C THR A 66 -0.30 12.88 -6.83
N GLY A 67 -0.38 13.12 -5.52
CA GLY A 67 -1.08 12.26 -4.57
C GLY A 67 -2.58 12.50 -4.66
N VAL A 68 -3.36 11.41 -4.79
CA VAL A 68 -4.83 11.45 -4.78
C VAL A 68 -5.31 10.66 -3.58
N GLU A 69 -6.06 11.31 -2.67
CA GLU A 69 -6.48 10.70 -1.41
C GLU A 69 -7.89 11.19 -1.02
N PRO A 70 -8.86 10.29 -0.76
CA PRO A 70 -10.20 10.69 -0.38
C PRO A 70 -10.31 11.22 1.06
N SER A 71 -9.53 10.69 2.02
CA SER A 71 -9.59 11.12 3.42
C SER A 71 -9.04 12.54 3.58
N VAL A 72 -9.84 13.41 4.19
CA VAL A 72 -9.44 14.79 4.49
C VAL A 72 -8.25 14.80 5.44
N ARG A 73 -8.33 14.01 6.52
CA ARG A 73 -7.30 13.95 7.56
C ARG A 73 -5.97 13.42 7.05
N MET A 74 -6.00 12.35 6.24
CA MET A 74 -4.78 11.82 5.65
C MET A 74 -4.11 12.84 4.72
N ARG A 75 -4.90 13.59 3.91
CA ARG A 75 -4.37 14.65 3.06
C ARG A 75 -3.78 15.81 3.85
N GLU A 76 -4.42 16.24 4.94
CA GLU A 76 -3.86 17.28 5.82
C GLU A 76 -2.50 16.88 6.37
N ILE A 77 -2.35 15.62 6.82
CA ILE A 77 -1.06 15.09 7.27
C ILE A 77 -0.05 15.06 6.13
N ALA A 78 -0.44 14.59 4.94
CA ALA A 78 0.43 14.55 3.77
C ALA A 78 0.93 15.95 3.39
N GLN A 79 0.04 16.94 3.36
CA GLN A 79 0.37 18.33 3.06
C GLN A 79 1.29 18.96 4.10
N ALA A 80 1.15 18.57 5.36
CA ALA A 80 1.99 19.11 6.44
C ALA A 80 3.37 18.43 6.54
N GLN A 81 3.44 17.10 6.34
CA GLN A 81 4.61 16.30 6.70
C GLN A 81 5.34 15.68 5.51
N SER A 82 4.71 15.61 4.32
CA SER A 82 5.25 14.94 3.13
C SER A 82 5.40 15.92 1.97
N GLN A 83 6.00 17.08 2.25
CA GLN A 83 6.20 18.13 1.27
C GLN A 83 7.41 17.87 0.37
N HIS A 84 7.27 18.24 -0.90
CA HIS A 84 8.36 18.27 -1.88
C HIS A 84 7.96 19.22 -3.03
N PRO A 85 8.88 19.99 -3.64
CA PRO A 85 8.55 20.92 -4.73
C PRO A 85 7.83 20.29 -5.93
N GLY A 86 8.11 19.02 -6.21
CA GLY A 86 7.46 18.24 -7.28
C GLY A 86 6.22 17.48 -6.84
N VAL A 87 5.61 17.79 -5.67
CA VAL A 87 4.45 17.07 -5.14
C VAL A 87 3.28 18.00 -4.93
N ARG A 88 2.10 17.52 -5.27
CA ARG A 88 0.82 18.11 -4.88
C ARG A 88 -0.14 17.01 -4.42
N TYR A 89 -1.07 17.35 -3.52
CA TYR A 89 -2.10 16.45 -3.02
C TYR A 89 -3.48 16.95 -3.39
N LEU A 90 -4.31 16.08 -3.98
CA LEU A 90 -5.67 16.38 -4.41
C LEU A 90 -6.68 15.47 -3.70
N ALA A 91 -7.87 16.02 -3.46
CA ALA A 91 -9.01 15.25 -3.01
C ALA A 91 -9.58 14.43 -4.17
N GLY A 92 -9.75 13.12 -3.99
CA GLY A 92 -10.31 12.24 -5.01
C GLY A 92 -10.19 10.79 -4.59
N SER A 93 -10.86 9.91 -5.31
CA SER A 93 -10.79 8.46 -5.13
C SER A 93 -10.21 7.79 -6.38
N ALA A 94 -9.95 6.48 -6.29
CA ALA A 94 -9.50 5.71 -7.45
C ALA A 94 -10.56 5.63 -8.57
N GLU A 95 -11.83 5.83 -8.21
CA GLU A 95 -12.98 5.82 -9.13
C GLU A 95 -13.22 7.18 -9.82
N ASP A 96 -12.71 8.27 -9.20
CA ASP A 96 -12.89 9.65 -9.70
C ASP A 96 -11.68 10.50 -9.28
N MET A 97 -10.73 10.64 -10.20
CA MET A 97 -9.49 11.38 -9.99
C MET A 97 -9.57 12.76 -10.65
N PRO A 98 -9.33 13.86 -9.91
CA PRO A 98 -9.40 15.22 -10.45
C PRO A 98 -8.14 15.58 -11.26
N VAL A 99 -7.78 14.71 -12.20
CA VAL A 99 -6.64 14.89 -13.10
C VAL A 99 -7.06 14.65 -14.55
N PRO A 100 -6.43 15.33 -15.54
CA PRO A 100 -6.79 15.18 -16.95
C PRO A 100 -6.53 13.75 -17.46
N SER A 101 -7.26 13.36 -18.51
CA SER A 101 -7.02 12.11 -19.23
C SER A 101 -5.64 12.12 -19.87
N GLY A 102 -4.93 10.97 -19.81
CA GLY A 102 -3.62 10.81 -20.43
C GLY A 102 -2.56 11.77 -19.90
N SER A 103 -2.68 12.19 -18.64
CA SER A 103 -1.76 13.16 -18.02
C SER A 103 -0.57 12.52 -17.30
N ALA A 104 -0.65 11.23 -16.91
CA ALA A 104 0.39 10.58 -16.15
C ALA A 104 1.06 9.43 -16.94
N ASP A 105 2.32 9.17 -16.62
CA ASP A 105 3.13 8.10 -17.19
C ASP A 105 3.01 6.81 -16.37
N TYR A 106 2.82 6.96 -15.06
CA TYR A 106 2.59 5.85 -14.16
C TYR A 106 1.66 6.23 -13.01
N ALA A 107 1.06 5.21 -12.40
CA ALA A 107 0.36 5.30 -11.13
C ALA A 107 0.91 4.26 -10.15
N LEU A 108 1.02 4.63 -8.88
CA LEU A 108 1.26 3.72 -7.77
C LEU A 108 -0.05 3.55 -6.99
N MET A 109 -0.41 2.32 -6.67
CA MET A 109 -1.35 1.97 -5.61
C MET A 109 -0.63 1.09 -4.59
N PHE A 110 -0.31 1.64 -3.42
CA PHE A 110 0.42 0.93 -2.38
C PHE A 110 -0.50 0.57 -1.22
N LEU A 111 -0.96 -0.67 -1.16
CA LEU A 111 -1.90 -1.17 -0.16
C LEU A 111 -3.22 -0.36 -0.10
N SER A 112 -3.67 0.17 -1.23
CA SER A 112 -4.91 0.95 -1.34
C SER A 112 -6.02 0.25 -2.14
N TRP A 113 -5.70 -0.71 -3.01
CA TRP A 113 -6.67 -1.39 -3.87
C TRP A 113 -7.81 -2.08 -3.12
N HIS A 114 -7.53 -2.72 -1.99
CA HIS A 114 -8.56 -3.40 -1.20
C HIS A 114 -9.57 -2.44 -0.55
N HIS A 115 -9.26 -1.16 -0.47
CA HIS A 115 -10.17 -0.11 0.01
C HIS A 115 -11.07 0.47 -1.09
N VAL A 116 -10.75 0.25 -2.36
CA VAL A 116 -11.56 0.70 -3.51
C VAL A 116 -12.93 0.03 -3.45
N GLN A 117 -13.98 0.84 -3.55
CA GLN A 117 -15.37 0.34 -3.40
C GLN A 117 -15.86 -0.31 -4.69
N ASP A 118 -15.72 0.39 -5.80
CA ASP A 118 -16.14 -0.09 -7.11
C ASP A 118 -14.93 -0.28 -8.02
N LYS A 119 -14.41 -1.49 -8.04
CA LYS A 119 -13.15 -1.81 -8.71
C LYS A 119 -13.19 -1.66 -10.25
N PRO A 120 -14.26 -2.07 -10.96
CA PRO A 120 -14.32 -1.87 -12.41
C PRO A 120 -14.29 -0.39 -12.85
N PRO A 121 -15.03 0.55 -12.25
CA PRO A 121 -14.85 1.98 -12.53
C PRO A 121 -13.43 2.47 -12.21
N ALA A 122 -12.85 2.07 -11.06
CA ALA A 122 -11.50 2.47 -10.70
C ALA A 122 -10.46 2.00 -11.73
N ALA A 123 -10.57 0.76 -12.22
CA ALA A 123 -9.67 0.25 -13.27
C ALA A 123 -9.81 1.04 -14.59
N ARG A 124 -11.02 1.48 -14.95
CA ARG A 124 -11.25 2.36 -16.12
C ARG A 124 -10.72 3.77 -15.89
N GLU A 125 -10.91 4.30 -14.70
CA GLU A 125 -10.43 5.64 -14.33
C GLU A 125 -8.90 5.70 -14.34
N LEU A 126 -8.23 4.69 -13.79
CA LEU A 126 -6.78 4.53 -13.90
C LEU A 126 -6.33 4.46 -15.38
N ALA A 127 -7.07 3.76 -16.23
CA ALA A 127 -6.78 3.75 -17.65
C ALA A 127 -7.02 5.11 -18.31
N ARG A 128 -8.02 5.89 -17.88
CA ARG A 128 -8.29 7.23 -18.41
C ARG A 128 -7.13 8.19 -18.14
N VAL A 129 -6.61 8.19 -16.90
CA VAL A 129 -5.61 9.18 -16.48
C VAL A 129 -4.19 8.87 -16.97
N LEU A 130 -3.87 7.60 -17.21
CA LEU A 130 -2.55 7.23 -17.73
C LEU A 130 -2.48 7.41 -19.25
N ARG A 131 -1.30 7.74 -19.74
CA ARG A 131 -0.96 7.73 -21.17
C ARG A 131 -1.01 6.32 -21.75
N PRO A 132 -1.14 6.13 -23.06
CA PRO A 132 -0.91 4.82 -23.71
C PRO A 132 0.47 4.26 -23.31
N ALA A 133 0.54 2.96 -23.04
CA ALA A 133 1.69 2.28 -22.47
C ALA A 133 2.10 2.76 -21.06
N GLY A 134 1.30 3.60 -20.42
CA GLY A 134 1.47 3.99 -19.01
C GLY A 134 1.33 2.79 -18.06
N ARG A 135 2.03 2.83 -16.93
CA ARG A 135 2.12 1.67 -16.03
C ARG A 135 1.42 1.92 -14.69
N LEU A 136 0.68 0.91 -14.24
CA LEU A 136 0.19 0.82 -12.86
C LEU A 136 1.09 -0.11 -12.07
N LEU A 137 1.65 0.41 -10.99
CA LEU A 137 2.42 -0.32 -9.98
C LEU A 137 1.46 -0.65 -8.84
N LEU A 138 1.00 -1.89 -8.78
CA LEU A 138 0.04 -2.32 -7.78
C LEU A 138 0.74 -3.17 -6.73
N ARG A 139 1.12 -2.57 -5.60
CA ARG A 139 1.50 -3.27 -4.39
C ARG A 139 0.23 -3.58 -3.60
N ALA A 140 -0.18 -4.83 -3.63
CA ALA A 140 -1.34 -5.33 -2.90
C ALA A 140 -1.06 -6.73 -2.36
N ASN A 141 -1.75 -7.13 -1.30
CA ASN A 141 -1.86 -8.54 -0.96
C ASN A 141 -2.96 -9.17 -1.82
N PHE A 142 -2.79 -10.45 -2.09
CA PHE A 142 -3.81 -11.27 -2.75
C PHE A 142 -4.08 -12.47 -1.86
N SER A 143 -5.33 -12.93 -1.77
CA SER A 143 -5.69 -14.03 -0.86
C SER A 143 -4.94 -15.34 -1.17
N ASP A 144 -4.60 -15.57 -2.44
CA ASP A 144 -3.84 -16.71 -2.95
C ASP A 144 -2.33 -16.47 -3.06
N HIS A 145 -1.84 -15.24 -2.81
CA HIS A 145 -0.41 -14.84 -2.78
C HIS A 145 -0.15 -13.93 -1.57
N HIS A 146 -0.53 -14.40 -0.39
CA HIS A 146 -0.40 -13.66 0.84
C HIS A 146 1.01 -13.82 1.45
N PRO A 147 1.71 -12.74 1.84
CA PRO A 147 3.08 -12.82 2.35
C PRO A 147 3.21 -13.53 3.72
N ARG A 148 2.10 -13.72 4.44
CA ARG A 148 2.01 -14.37 5.74
C ARG A 148 3.08 -13.91 6.74
N PRO A 149 3.00 -12.67 7.25
CA PRO A 149 3.93 -12.18 8.27
C PRO A 149 3.93 -13.08 9.51
N TRP A 150 5.11 -13.32 10.07
CA TRP A 150 5.34 -14.23 11.20
C TRP A 150 4.46 -13.94 12.44
N TRP A 151 4.15 -12.69 12.71
CA TRP A 151 3.33 -12.26 13.84
C TRP A 151 1.85 -12.62 13.68
N LEU A 152 1.38 -12.85 12.45
CA LEU A 152 -0.02 -13.11 12.14
C LEU A 152 -0.51 -14.43 12.74
N ASP A 153 0.37 -15.43 12.85
CA ASP A 153 0.05 -16.74 13.39
C ASP A 153 -0.23 -16.72 14.91
N HIS A 154 0.11 -15.65 15.60
CA HIS A 154 -0.19 -15.50 17.02
C HIS A 154 -1.64 -15.05 17.27
N PHE A 155 -2.33 -14.49 16.28
CA PHE A 155 -3.71 -14.07 16.42
C PHE A 155 -4.66 -15.20 16.03
N PRO A 156 -5.71 -15.46 16.84
CA PRO A 156 -6.78 -16.40 16.45
C PRO A 156 -7.37 -15.98 15.10
N ARG A 157 -7.52 -16.93 14.17
CA ARG A 157 -7.96 -16.65 12.79
C ARG A 157 -7.18 -15.54 12.06
N GLY A 158 -5.99 -15.15 12.56
CA GLY A 158 -5.26 -13.99 12.04
C GLY A 158 -5.03 -14.06 10.54
N PHE A 159 -4.53 -15.19 10.04
CA PHE A 159 -4.32 -15.39 8.62
C PHE A 159 -5.62 -15.33 7.81
N ASP A 160 -6.66 -16.04 8.23
CA ASP A 160 -7.94 -16.08 7.53
C ASP A 160 -8.63 -14.72 7.51
N ALA A 161 -8.56 -14.01 8.64
CA ALA A 161 -9.11 -12.66 8.77
C ALA A 161 -8.38 -11.63 7.90
N ASP A 162 -7.06 -11.72 7.78
CA ASP A 162 -6.29 -10.82 6.92
C ASP A 162 -6.45 -11.19 5.44
N ALA A 163 -6.34 -12.47 5.08
CA ALA A 163 -6.51 -12.94 3.71
C ALA A 163 -7.90 -12.61 3.14
N ALA A 164 -8.94 -12.66 3.97
CA ALA A 164 -10.31 -12.31 3.58
C ALA A 164 -10.50 -10.83 3.19
N LEU A 165 -9.54 -9.96 3.48
CA LEU A 165 -9.56 -8.56 3.04
C LEU A 165 -9.24 -8.41 1.55
N PHE A 166 -8.62 -9.41 0.95
CA PHE A 166 -8.03 -9.32 -0.39
C PHE A 166 -8.72 -10.25 -1.38
N GLN A 167 -8.80 -9.80 -2.63
CA GLN A 167 -9.21 -10.65 -3.75
C GLN A 167 -8.05 -11.59 -4.15
N PRO A 168 -8.35 -12.76 -4.73
CA PRO A 168 -7.32 -13.56 -5.37
C PRO A 168 -6.73 -12.84 -6.59
N LEU A 169 -5.47 -13.12 -6.91
CA LEU A 169 -4.74 -12.43 -7.97
C LEU A 169 -5.45 -12.50 -9.33
N HIS A 170 -6.02 -13.66 -9.67
CA HIS A 170 -6.70 -13.84 -10.95
C HIS A 170 -7.93 -12.93 -11.12
N GLU A 171 -8.69 -12.66 -10.05
CA GLU A 171 -9.84 -11.73 -10.10
C GLU A 171 -9.37 -10.28 -10.30
N VAL A 172 -8.29 -9.88 -9.62
CA VAL A 172 -7.70 -8.55 -9.81
C VAL A 172 -7.23 -8.39 -11.26
N ILE A 173 -6.51 -9.38 -11.80
CA ILE A 173 -6.07 -9.37 -13.20
C ILE A 173 -7.28 -9.29 -14.15
N ALA A 174 -8.33 -10.08 -13.92
CA ALA A 174 -9.54 -10.05 -14.74
C ALA A 174 -10.22 -8.68 -14.75
N THR A 175 -10.30 -8.03 -13.57
CA THR A 175 -10.85 -6.67 -13.45
C THR A 175 -10.09 -5.68 -14.34
N PHE A 176 -8.77 -5.67 -14.24
CA PHE A 176 -7.94 -4.77 -15.04
C PHE A 176 -7.95 -5.13 -16.53
N THR A 177 -7.88 -6.40 -16.88
CA THR A 177 -7.91 -6.86 -18.28
C THR A 177 -9.20 -6.43 -18.98
N SER A 178 -10.35 -6.51 -18.29
CA SER A 178 -11.64 -6.06 -18.79
C SER A 178 -11.71 -4.54 -18.99
N ALA A 179 -10.82 -3.78 -18.37
CA ALA A 179 -10.71 -2.33 -18.50
C ALA A 179 -9.58 -1.90 -19.47
N GLY A 180 -9.05 -2.81 -20.31
CA GLY A 180 -8.08 -2.49 -21.35
C GLY A 180 -6.61 -2.52 -20.88
N TRP A 181 -6.32 -3.23 -19.81
CA TRP A 181 -4.95 -3.44 -19.31
C TRP A 181 -4.36 -4.76 -19.78
N ARG A 182 -3.04 -4.86 -19.75
CA ARG A 182 -2.31 -6.13 -19.82
C ARG A 182 -1.37 -6.27 -18.64
N VAL A 183 -1.15 -7.49 -18.19
CA VAL A 183 -0.11 -7.77 -17.21
C VAL A 183 1.25 -7.58 -17.87
N ALA A 184 2.08 -6.70 -17.29
CA ALA A 184 3.46 -6.51 -17.71
C ALA A 184 4.40 -7.41 -16.92
N SER A 185 4.21 -7.52 -15.59
CA SER A 185 4.94 -8.46 -14.74
C SER A 185 4.18 -8.72 -13.44
N PHE A 186 4.48 -9.86 -12.81
CA PHE A 186 4.13 -10.17 -11.43
C PHE A 186 5.34 -10.77 -10.74
N GLY A 187 5.66 -10.27 -9.56
CA GLY A 187 6.81 -10.72 -8.77
C GLY A 187 6.70 -10.27 -7.32
N THR A 188 7.79 -10.37 -6.60
CA THR A 188 7.88 -9.92 -5.21
C THR A 188 9.04 -8.96 -5.02
N VAL A 189 8.88 -8.04 -4.07
CA VAL A 189 9.94 -7.16 -3.58
C VAL A 189 10.29 -7.59 -2.17
N THR A 190 11.55 -7.93 -1.95
CA THR A 190 12.06 -8.29 -0.62
C THR A 190 12.30 -7.01 0.16
N GLU A 191 11.51 -6.79 1.21
CA GLU A 191 11.73 -5.68 2.13
C GLU A 191 12.83 -6.03 3.13
N PRO A 192 13.87 -5.20 3.28
CA PRO A 192 14.83 -5.34 4.37
C PRO A 192 14.13 -5.33 5.73
N SER A 193 14.72 -6.01 6.73
CA SER A 193 14.17 -6.01 8.09
C SER A 193 14.01 -4.58 8.61
N SER A 194 12.88 -4.31 9.24
CA SER A 194 12.55 -2.99 9.80
C SER A 194 12.95 -2.83 11.27
N GLY A 195 13.86 -3.65 11.77
CA GLY A 195 14.30 -3.65 13.15
C GLY A 195 14.14 -5.02 13.82
N THR A 196 13.98 -5.03 15.14
CA THR A 196 13.82 -6.22 15.95
C THR A 196 12.38 -6.69 16.04
N ARG A 197 12.18 -7.90 16.60
CA ARG A 197 10.85 -8.41 16.94
C ARG A 197 10.15 -7.52 17.98
N GLY A 198 10.93 -6.96 18.93
CA GLY A 198 10.43 -5.99 19.90
C GLY A 198 9.90 -4.72 19.23
N ASP A 199 10.66 -4.14 18.30
CA ASP A 199 10.22 -2.95 17.54
C ASP A 199 8.94 -3.24 16.74
N MET A 200 8.83 -4.44 16.16
CA MET A 200 7.64 -4.86 15.46
C MET A 200 6.42 -4.98 16.38
N LEU A 201 6.59 -5.57 17.58
CA LEU A 201 5.52 -5.65 18.56
C LEU A 201 4.99 -4.26 18.96
N GLU A 202 5.89 -3.31 19.24
CA GLU A 202 5.49 -1.92 19.56
C GLU A 202 4.71 -1.27 18.43
N ARG A 203 5.11 -1.50 17.16
CA ARG A 203 4.36 -1.00 16.00
C ARG A 203 2.98 -1.65 15.86
N LEU A 204 2.87 -2.96 16.10
CA LEU A 204 1.59 -3.67 16.03
C LEU A 204 0.60 -3.21 17.11
N ARG A 205 1.11 -2.81 18.30
CA ARG A 205 0.28 -2.22 19.37
C ARG A 205 -0.44 -0.93 18.97
N LEU A 206 0.04 -0.22 17.97
CA LEU A 206 -0.65 0.94 17.38
C LEU A 206 -1.91 0.56 16.58
N ARG A 207 -2.12 -0.74 16.30
CA ARG A 207 -3.30 -1.31 15.65
C ARG A 207 -3.67 -0.65 14.30
N THR A 208 -2.69 -0.20 13.55
CA THR A 208 -2.88 0.50 12.26
C THR A 208 -3.09 -0.42 11.06
N LEU A 209 -3.13 -1.73 11.26
CA LEU A 209 -3.41 -2.71 10.22
C LEU A 209 -4.91 -3.00 10.12
N SER A 210 -5.42 -3.05 8.89
CA SER A 210 -6.86 -3.24 8.61
C SER A 210 -7.43 -4.55 9.20
N PHE A 211 -6.60 -5.58 9.33
CA PHE A 211 -7.05 -6.87 9.83
C PHE A 211 -7.45 -6.81 11.31
N PHE A 212 -6.85 -5.93 12.13
CA PHE A 212 -7.25 -5.78 13.54
C PHE A 212 -8.72 -5.41 13.72
N ALA A 213 -9.28 -4.66 12.76
CA ALA A 213 -10.70 -4.32 12.76
C ALA A 213 -11.64 -5.52 12.46
N GLN A 214 -11.08 -6.65 12.01
CA GLN A 214 -11.83 -7.87 11.71
C GLN A 214 -11.87 -8.85 12.90
N LEU A 215 -11.10 -8.58 13.95
CA LEU A 215 -11.01 -9.40 15.15
C LEU A 215 -11.89 -8.83 16.27
N SER A 216 -12.43 -9.71 17.09
CA SER A 216 -13.11 -9.31 18.34
C SER A 216 -12.09 -8.80 19.37
N PRO A 217 -12.53 -8.06 20.41
CA PRO A 217 -11.65 -7.64 21.49
C PRO A 217 -10.91 -8.80 22.16
N ASP A 218 -11.58 -9.93 22.40
CA ASP A 218 -11.00 -11.12 23.03
C ASP A 218 -9.93 -11.78 22.13
N GLU A 219 -10.18 -11.85 20.81
CA GLU A 219 -9.20 -12.36 19.83
C GLU A 219 -7.95 -11.46 19.76
N LEU A 220 -8.15 -10.14 19.79
CA LEU A 220 -7.05 -9.17 19.83
C LEU A 220 -6.21 -9.33 21.10
N GLU A 221 -6.84 -9.40 22.26
CA GLU A 221 -6.14 -9.57 23.53
C GLU A 221 -5.37 -10.91 23.59
N ALA A 222 -6.02 -12.00 23.19
CA ALA A 222 -5.39 -13.30 23.11
C ALA A 222 -4.21 -13.32 22.13
N GLY A 223 -4.34 -12.66 20.98
CA GLY A 223 -3.30 -12.53 19.97
C GLY A 223 -2.08 -11.77 20.49
N PHE A 224 -2.30 -10.59 21.07
CA PHE A 224 -1.21 -9.78 21.63
C PHE A 224 -0.51 -10.52 22.79
N ARG A 225 -1.23 -11.16 23.68
CA ARG A 225 -0.64 -11.96 24.77
C ARG A 225 0.27 -13.08 24.25
N ARG A 226 -0.13 -13.82 23.21
CA ARG A 226 0.71 -14.85 22.58
C ARG A 226 1.93 -14.25 21.88
N LEU A 227 1.75 -13.15 21.17
CA LEU A 227 2.84 -12.46 20.48
C LEU A 227 3.87 -11.92 21.48
N GLU A 228 3.42 -11.31 22.57
CA GLU A 228 4.27 -10.81 23.66
C GLU A 228 5.11 -11.93 24.28
N GLN A 229 4.50 -13.08 24.55
CA GLN A 229 5.22 -14.27 25.07
C GLN A 229 6.29 -14.76 24.08
N ALA A 230 5.96 -14.79 22.78
CA ALA A 230 6.91 -15.21 21.75
C ALA A 230 8.07 -14.23 21.57
N VAL A 231 7.81 -12.92 21.67
CA VAL A 231 8.82 -11.87 21.56
C VAL A 231 9.68 -11.79 22.82
N ALA A 232 9.11 -12.03 24.02
CA ALA A 232 9.84 -11.97 25.30
C ALA A 232 11.02 -12.95 25.38
N ALA A 233 10.99 -14.05 24.60
CA ALA A 233 12.08 -15.02 24.56
C ALA A 233 13.36 -14.44 23.94
N ASP A 234 13.24 -13.58 22.91
CA ASP A 234 14.34 -12.85 22.27
C ASP A 234 13.80 -11.59 21.56
N PRO A 235 13.59 -10.50 22.31
CA PRO A 235 13.06 -9.26 21.74
C PRO A 235 14.05 -8.55 20.81
N GLY A 236 15.35 -8.83 20.94
CA GLY A 236 16.42 -8.30 20.12
C GLY A 236 16.61 -9.04 18.79
N ALA A 237 15.99 -10.19 18.60
CA ALA A 237 16.08 -10.92 17.34
C ALA A 237 15.58 -10.04 16.17
N PRO A 238 16.25 -10.09 15.00
CA PRO A 238 15.78 -9.35 13.84
C PRO A 238 14.37 -9.82 13.43
N ALA A 239 13.52 -8.86 13.08
CA ALA A 239 12.22 -9.19 12.49
C ALA A 239 12.46 -9.90 11.15
N PRO A 240 11.76 -11.01 10.86
CA PRO A 240 11.90 -11.72 9.59
C PRO A 240 11.62 -10.82 8.38
N VAL A 241 12.43 -11.02 7.35
CA VAL A 241 12.27 -10.35 6.05
C VAL A 241 11.02 -10.87 5.34
N LEU A 242 10.27 -9.99 4.71
CA LEU A 242 9.09 -10.33 3.93
C LEU A 242 9.34 -10.11 2.43
N SER A 243 8.76 -10.99 1.61
CA SER A 243 8.69 -10.82 0.17
C SER A 243 7.27 -10.44 -0.21
N GLU A 244 7.12 -9.20 -0.65
CA GLU A 244 5.82 -8.54 -0.82
C GLU A 244 5.42 -8.47 -2.30
N PRO A 245 4.18 -8.84 -2.67
CA PRO A 245 3.76 -8.87 -4.07
C PRO A 245 3.78 -7.50 -4.74
N LEU A 246 4.22 -7.46 -5.99
CA LEU A 246 4.12 -6.32 -6.90
C LEU A 246 3.59 -6.80 -8.25
N LEU A 247 2.38 -6.37 -8.59
CA LEU A 247 1.78 -6.55 -9.91
C LEU A 247 1.99 -5.27 -10.73
N THR A 248 2.63 -5.41 -11.89
CA THR A 248 2.76 -4.31 -12.84
C THR A 248 1.82 -4.53 -14.00
N LEU A 249 0.96 -3.56 -14.24
CA LEU A 249 0.01 -3.55 -15.34
C LEU A 249 0.37 -2.43 -16.32
N GLU A 250 0.12 -2.64 -17.60
CA GLU A 250 0.35 -1.65 -18.65
C GLU A 250 -0.95 -1.36 -19.38
N ARG A 251 -1.25 -0.06 -19.58
CA ARG A 251 -2.38 0.41 -20.36
C ARG A 251 -2.17 0.07 -21.84
N ARG A 252 -3.15 -0.58 -22.46
CA ARG A 252 -3.19 -0.79 -23.92
C ARG A 252 -3.50 0.47 -24.68
#